data_da045b3afe1e884fa5f88a650b0eb10e
#
_entry.id   da045b3afe1e884fa5f88a650b0eb10e
#
_cell.length_a   1.000
_cell.length_b   1.000
_cell.length_c   1.000
_cell.angle_alpha   90.00
_cell.angle_beta   90.00
_cell.angle_gamma   90.00
#
_symmetry.space_group_name_H-M   'P 1'
#
loop_
_entity.id
_entity.type
_entity.pdbx_description
1 polymer ?
#
loop_
_entity_poly.entity_id
_entity_poly.type
_entity_poly.pdbx_seq_one_letter_code
_entity_poly.pdbx_strand_id
1 'polypeptide(L)'
;MKKLLAVFLAFFLAGLAVPANAGEFGDTLRPKLSAARESLVTMMLHKDQRGSDQQKLVKDTADAVSAQLAKMKAPAGKEAQFKELVETWAAFKKTRETELVPLILKGKDEEAKKLGGGIQKERITKCQNLINELD
;
A
#
# COMPACT_ATOMS: atom_id res chain seq x y z
N MET A 1 -22.26 3.27 0.56
CA MET A 1 -21.28 4.08 -0.16
C MET A 1 -20.95 5.39 0.53
N LYS A 2 -21.92 6.19 0.96
CA LYS A 2 -21.64 7.44 1.70
C LYS A 2 -20.98 7.22 3.06
N LYS A 3 -21.14 6.06 3.70
CA LYS A 3 -20.52 5.73 5.00
C LYS A 3 -19.02 5.42 4.89
N LEU A 4 -18.56 4.97 3.73
CA LEU A 4 -17.12 4.71 3.48
C LEU A 4 -16.32 6.01 3.30
N LEU A 5 -16.94 7.04 2.73
CA LEU A 5 -16.30 8.34 2.59
C LEU A 5 -16.08 9.04 3.94
N ALA A 6 -17.01 8.86 4.88
CA ALA A 6 -16.90 9.45 6.22
C ALA A 6 -15.78 8.82 7.05
N VAL A 7 -15.53 7.51 6.86
CA VAL A 7 -14.44 6.80 7.53
C VAL A 7 -13.09 7.25 6.98
N PHE A 8 -13.01 7.55 5.69
CA PHE A 8 -11.78 8.08 5.06
C PHE A 8 -11.44 9.48 5.57
N LEU A 9 -12.44 10.32 5.80
CA LEU A 9 -12.23 11.68 6.30
C LEU A 9 -11.78 11.68 7.77
N ALA A 10 -12.29 10.77 8.59
CA ALA A 10 -11.90 10.63 9.99
C ALA A 10 -10.45 10.15 10.15
N PHE A 11 -9.99 9.31 9.23
CA PHE A 11 -8.59 8.83 9.21
C PHE A 11 -7.60 9.94 8.85
N PHE A 12 -8.02 10.87 8.00
CA PHE A 12 -7.18 11.99 7.57
C PHE A 12 -6.94 13.01 8.70
N LEU A 13 -7.92 13.18 9.58
CA LEU A 13 -7.83 14.10 10.72
C LEU A 13 -6.99 13.54 11.87
N ALA A 14 -6.93 12.23 12.03
CA ALA A 14 -6.10 11.60 13.05
C ALA A 14 -4.60 11.69 12.75
N GLY A 15 -4.23 11.85 11.48
CA GLY A 15 -2.84 11.99 11.05
C GLY A 15 -2.18 13.33 11.36
N LEU A 16 -2.97 14.34 11.79
CA LEU A 16 -2.45 15.67 12.07
C LEU A 16 -1.96 15.88 13.53
N ALA A 17 -2.15 14.88 14.38
CA ALA A 17 -1.86 14.98 15.83
C ALA A 17 -0.56 14.29 16.25
N VAL A 18 0.30 13.84 15.33
CA VAL A 18 1.51 13.09 15.65
C VAL A 18 2.69 14.04 15.88
N PRO A 19 3.42 13.91 17.01
CA PRO A 19 4.61 14.72 17.26
C PRO A 19 5.69 14.43 16.21
N ALA A 20 6.30 15.50 15.70
CA ALA A 20 7.20 15.52 14.55
C ALA A 20 8.53 14.74 14.70
N ASN A 21 8.77 14.04 15.81
CA ASN A 21 10.11 13.57 16.16
C ASN A 21 10.31 12.06 16.24
N ALA A 22 9.29 11.23 16.05
CA ALA A 22 9.45 9.78 16.16
C ALA A 22 8.60 9.08 15.12
N GLY A 23 9.26 8.38 14.19
CA GLY A 23 8.59 7.53 13.24
C GLY A 23 7.82 8.28 12.15
N GLU A 24 8.30 9.45 11.72
CA GLU A 24 7.66 10.27 10.69
C GLU A 24 7.36 9.50 9.41
N PHE A 25 8.30 8.68 8.94
CA PHE A 25 8.09 7.82 7.78
C PHE A 25 7.01 6.78 8.03
N GLY A 26 7.13 6.09 9.16
CA GLY A 26 6.18 5.04 9.53
C GLY A 26 4.78 5.58 9.76
N ASP A 27 4.67 6.66 10.50
CA ASP A 27 3.37 7.26 10.82
C ASP A 27 2.63 7.76 9.57
N THR A 28 3.37 8.18 8.56
CA THR A 28 2.80 8.67 7.30
C THR A 28 2.50 7.52 6.32
N LEU A 29 3.41 6.57 6.19
CA LEU A 29 3.34 5.51 5.17
C LEU A 29 2.55 4.27 5.63
N ARG A 30 2.67 3.85 6.88
CA ARG A 30 2.00 2.63 7.36
C ARG A 30 0.48 2.65 7.20
N PRO A 31 -0.24 3.72 7.52
CA PRO A 31 -1.68 3.77 7.27
C PRO A 31 -2.03 3.65 5.78
N LYS A 32 -1.24 4.24 4.91
CA LYS A 32 -1.45 4.17 3.46
C LYS A 32 -1.16 2.77 2.90
N LEU A 33 -0.10 2.13 3.39
CA LEU A 33 0.21 0.74 3.04
C LEU A 33 -0.88 -0.21 3.53
N SER A 34 -1.39 -0.01 4.74
CA SER A 34 -2.50 -0.79 5.29
C SER A 34 -3.76 -0.64 4.44
N ALA A 35 -4.12 0.58 4.06
CA ALA A 35 -5.28 0.84 3.20
C ALA A 35 -5.13 0.14 1.84
N ALA A 36 -3.96 0.18 1.24
CA ALA A 36 -3.68 -0.50 -0.01
C ALA A 36 -3.81 -2.01 0.13
N ARG A 37 -3.28 -2.58 1.22
CA ARG A 37 -3.39 -4.01 1.50
C ARG A 37 -4.83 -4.44 1.74
N GLU A 38 -5.55 -3.74 2.59
CA GLU A 38 -6.93 -4.06 2.95
C GLU A 38 -7.85 -4.04 1.74
N SER A 39 -7.72 -3.05 0.86
CA SER A 39 -8.53 -2.96 -0.36
C SER A 39 -8.31 -4.15 -1.29
N LEU A 40 -7.07 -4.60 -1.43
CA LEU A 40 -6.73 -5.76 -2.25
C LEU A 40 -7.20 -7.07 -1.62
N VAL A 41 -7.00 -7.23 -0.31
CA VAL A 41 -7.44 -8.43 0.43
C VAL A 41 -8.96 -8.57 0.36
N THR A 42 -9.68 -7.47 0.50
CA THR A 42 -11.15 -7.46 0.33
C THR A 42 -11.54 -7.97 -1.05
N MET A 43 -10.91 -7.48 -2.10
CA MET A 43 -11.18 -7.95 -3.47
C MET A 43 -10.81 -9.42 -3.65
N MET A 44 -9.73 -9.88 -3.03
CA MET A 44 -9.27 -11.26 -3.12
C MET A 44 -10.20 -12.24 -2.39
N LEU A 45 -10.65 -11.88 -1.19
CA LEU A 45 -11.46 -12.76 -0.34
C LEU A 45 -12.95 -12.72 -0.63
N HIS A 46 -13.46 -11.63 -1.20
CA HIS A 46 -14.88 -11.42 -1.45
C HIS A 46 -15.17 -11.32 -2.94
N LYS A 47 -15.63 -12.40 -3.53
CA LYS A 47 -15.92 -12.49 -4.97
C LYS A 47 -16.98 -11.48 -5.43
N ASP A 48 -17.90 -11.11 -4.55
CA ASP A 48 -18.94 -10.10 -4.80
C ASP A 48 -18.40 -8.66 -4.74
N GLN A 49 -17.15 -8.47 -4.29
CA GLN A 49 -16.51 -7.16 -4.18
C GLN A 49 -15.35 -7.00 -5.17
N ARG A 50 -15.63 -7.32 -6.43
CA ARG A 50 -14.66 -7.19 -7.53
C ARG A 50 -15.13 -6.23 -8.63
N GLY A 51 -16.12 -5.40 -8.32
CA GLY A 51 -16.67 -4.41 -9.22
C GLY A 51 -15.78 -3.20 -9.40
N SER A 52 -16.21 -2.27 -10.26
CA SER A 52 -15.43 -1.08 -10.62
C SER A 52 -15.05 -0.20 -9.44
N ASP A 53 -15.95 -0.07 -8.46
CA ASP A 53 -15.67 0.73 -7.25
C ASP A 53 -14.53 0.15 -6.42
N GLN A 54 -14.51 -1.18 -6.23
CA GLN A 54 -13.44 -1.84 -5.50
C GLN A 54 -12.13 -1.82 -6.29
N GLN A 55 -12.18 -2.01 -7.60
CA GLN A 55 -11.01 -1.89 -8.47
C GLN A 55 -10.39 -0.51 -8.38
N LYS A 56 -11.22 0.53 -8.40
CA LYS A 56 -10.78 1.91 -8.23
C LYS A 56 -10.13 2.14 -6.87
N LEU A 57 -10.72 1.62 -5.80
CA LEU A 57 -10.18 1.73 -4.45
C LEU A 57 -8.80 1.04 -4.34
N VAL A 58 -8.67 -0.15 -4.93
CA VAL A 58 -7.40 -0.89 -4.98
C VAL A 58 -6.33 -0.07 -5.69
N LYS A 59 -6.65 0.56 -6.80
CA LYS A 59 -5.73 1.42 -7.53
C LYS A 59 -5.40 2.70 -6.76
N ASP A 60 -6.41 3.41 -6.28
CA ASP A 60 -6.25 4.72 -5.62
C ASP A 60 -5.46 4.61 -4.32
N THR A 61 -5.64 3.54 -3.55
CA THR A 61 -4.88 3.32 -2.31
C THR A 61 -3.40 3.05 -2.58
N ALA A 62 -3.08 2.34 -3.64
CA ALA A 62 -1.69 2.14 -4.05
C ALA A 62 -1.08 3.42 -4.62
N ASP A 63 -1.81 4.17 -5.43
CA ASP A 63 -1.37 5.46 -5.96
C ASP A 63 -1.10 6.48 -4.84
N ALA A 64 -1.86 6.42 -3.75
CA ALA A 64 -1.64 7.29 -2.59
C ALA A 64 -0.29 7.03 -1.92
N VAL A 65 0.17 5.78 -1.85
CA VAL A 65 1.52 5.45 -1.36
C VAL A 65 2.58 6.04 -2.28
N SER A 66 2.44 5.87 -3.58
CA SER A 66 3.37 6.42 -4.57
C SER A 66 3.46 7.94 -4.48
N ALA A 67 2.32 8.61 -4.37
CA ALA A 67 2.26 10.08 -4.26
C ALA A 67 2.92 10.56 -2.96
N GLN A 68 2.74 9.83 -1.86
CA GLN A 68 3.37 10.16 -0.59
C GLN A 68 4.89 10.02 -0.66
N LEU A 69 5.39 8.93 -1.23
CA LEU A 69 6.83 8.71 -1.41
C LEU A 69 7.46 9.80 -2.27
N ALA A 70 6.76 10.27 -3.31
CA ALA A 70 7.23 11.34 -4.18
C ALA A 70 7.41 12.69 -3.47
N LYS A 71 6.70 12.90 -2.35
CA LYS A 71 6.79 14.12 -1.54
C LYS A 71 7.81 14.04 -0.41
N MET A 72 8.27 12.84 -0.08
CA MET A 72 9.18 12.62 1.04
C MET A 72 10.63 12.78 0.61
N LYS A 73 11.46 13.13 1.57
CA LYS A 73 12.91 13.21 1.39
C LYS A 73 13.59 12.18 2.27
N ALA A 74 14.68 11.61 1.78
CA ALA A 74 15.49 10.72 2.57
C ALA A 74 16.07 11.44 3.79
N PRO A 75 16.03 10.82 4.98
CA PRO A 75 16.81 11.34 6.11
C PRO A 75 18.31 11.36 5.78
N ALA A 76 19.03 12.32 6.35
CA ALA A 76 20.48 12.44 6.13
C ALA A 76 21.20 11.13 6.46
N GLY A 77 22.02 10.64 5.54
CA GLY A 77 22.75 9.39 5.67
C GLY A 77 21.95 8.12 5.36
N LYS A 78 20.67 8.25 5.00
CA LYS A 78 19.78 7.11 4.68
C LYS A 78 19.24 7.16 3.25
N GLU A 79 19.92 7.85 2.37
CA GLU A 79 19.50 8.02 0.97
C GLU A 79 19.40 6.67 0.24
N ALA A 80 20.33 5.74 0.52
CA ALA A 80 20.31 4.41 -0.08
C ALA A 80 19.08 3.60 0.32
N GLN A 81 18.71 3.62 1.60
CA GLN A 81 17.53 2.94 2.12
C GLN A 81 16.25 3.53 1.56
N PHE A 82 16.17 4.85 1.44
CA PHE A 82 15.01 5.51 0.86
C PHE A 82 14.85 5.16 -0.62
N LYS A 83 15.93 5.18 -1.38
CA LYS A 83 15.93 4.76 -2.79
C LYS A 83 15.45 3.32 -2.95
N GLU A 84 15.93 2.42 -2.11
CA GLU A 84 15.53 1.02 -2.12
C GLU A 84 14.05 0.87 -1.80
N LEU A 85 13.52 1.64 -0.85
CA LEU A 85 12.09 1.67 -0.54
C LEU A 85 11.25 2.08 -1.76
N VAL A 86 11.63 3.15 -2.43
CA VAL A 86 10.93 3.64 -3.63
C VAL A 86 10.94 2.58 -4.74
N GLU A 87 12.09 1.96 -4.99
CA GLU A 87 12.24 0.92 -6.01
C GLU A 87 11.45 -0.35 -5.67
N THR A 88 11.49 -0.78 -4.42
CA THR A 88 10.78 -1.98 -3.96
C THR A 88 9.27 -1.76 -4.04
N TRP A 89 8.80 -0.59 -3.62
CA TRP A 89 7.38 -0.23 -3.74
C TRP A 89 6.95 -0.20 -5.21
N ALA A 90 7.74 0.39 -6.09
CA ALA A 90 7.43 0.45 -7.52
C ALA A 90 7.29 -0.95 -8.14
N ALA A 91 8.18 -1.87 -7.79
CA ALA A 91 8.10 -3.26 -8.25
C ALA A 91 6.85 -3.97 -7.70
N PHE A 92 6.56 -3.78 -6.42
CA PHE A 92 5.36 -4.31 -5.77
C PHE A 92 4.08 -3.81 -6.46
N LYS A 93 3.98 -2.51 -6.67
CA LYS A 93 2.82 -1.88 -7.31
C LYS A 93 2.63 -2.36 -8.74
N LYS A 94 3.71 -2.44 -9.51
CA LYS A 94 3.67 -2.92 -10.90
C LYS A 94 3.13 -4.34 -10.98
N THR A 95 3.65 -5.26 -10.20
CA THR A 95 3.17 -6.65 -10.18
C THR A 95 1.73 -6.73 -9.69
N ARG A 96 1.37 -5.95 -8.68
CA ARG A 96 0.01 -5.84 -8.18
C ARG A 96 -0.98 -5.48 -9.28
N GLU A 97 -0.67 -4.48 -10.07
CA GLU A 97 -1.56 -3.95 -11.10
C GLU A 97 -1.57 -4.79 -12.38
N THR A 98 -0.41 -5.31 -12.79
CA THR A 98 -0.28 -6.01 -14.08
C THR A 98 -0.51 -7.52 -13.99
N GLU A 99 -0.36 -8.11 -12.81
CA GLU A 99 -0.46 -9.57 -12.64
C GLU A 99 -1.48 -9.96 -11.58
N LEU A 100 -1.37 -9.43 -10.36
CA LEU A 100 -2.18 -9.89 -9.24
C LEU A 100 -3.66 -9.52 -9.40
N VAL A 101 -3.98 -8.27 -9.67
CA VAL A 101 -5.36 -7.82 -9.87
C VAL A 101 -6.01 -8.54 -11.06
N PRO A 102 -5.36 -8.67 -12.23
CA PRO A 102 -5.92 -9.46 -13.32
C PRO A 102 -6.21 -10.93 -12.96
N LEU A 103 -5.35 -11.58 -12.18
CA LEU A 103 -5.60 -12.95 -11.71
C LEU A 103 -6.86 -13.03 -10.83
N ILE A 104 -7.01 -12.08 -9.91
CA ILE A 104 -8.19 -12.00 -9.04
C ILE A 104 -9.45 -11.80 -9.88
N LEU A 105 -9.43 -10.87 -10.82
CA LEU A 105 -10.58 -10.55 -11.66
C LEU A 105 -10.98 -11.70 -12.60
N LYS A 106 -10.03 -12.54 -12.99
CA LYS A 106 -10.28 -13.75 -13.79
C LYS A 106 -10.72 -14.95 -12.95
N GLY A 107 -10.81 -14.79 -11.62
CA GLY A 107 -11.18 -15.88 -10.73
C GLY A 107 -10.09 -16.92 -10.49
N LYS A 108 -8.84 -16.59 -10.86
CA LYS A 108 -7.67 -17.47 -10.65
C LYS A 108 -7.13 -17.32 -9.23
N ASP A 109 -7.95 -17.67 -8.25
CA ASP A 109 -7.73 -17.38 -6.84
C ASP A 109 -6.47 -18.07 -6.29
N GLU A 110 -6.20 -19.31 -6.71
CA GLU A 110 -5.01 -20.05 -6.25
C GLU A 110 -3.71 -19.39 -6.75
N GLU A 111 -3.69 -19.00 -8.02
CA GLU A 111 -2.54 -18.30 -8.60
C GLU A 111 -2.34 -16.93 -7.94
N ALA A 112 -3.44 -16.21 -7.67
CA ALA A 112 -3.41 -14.92 -6.98
C ALA A 112 -2.86 -15.07 -5.56
N LYS A 113 -3.29 -16.06 -4.80
CA LYS A 113 -2.79 -16.35 -3.45
C LYS A 113 -1.30 -16.68 -3.46
N LYS A 114 -0.87 -17.47 -4.43
CA LYS A 114 0.53 -17.87 -4.58
C LYS A 114 1.42 -16.66 -4.86
N LEU A 115 0.99 -15.77 -5.74
CA LEU A 115 1.72 -14.54 -6.06
C LEU A 115 1.72 -13.58 -4.86
N GLY A 116 0.56 -13.35 -4.25
CA GLY A 116 0.41 -12.46 -3.09
C GLY A 116 1.12 -12.93 -1.84
N GLY A 117 1.19 -14.26 -1.63
CA GLY A 117 1.90 -14.86 -0.50
C GLY A 117 3.37 -15.16 -0.79
N GLY A 118 3.82 -15.02 -2.04
CA GLY A 118 5.19 -15.23 -2.48
C GLY A 118 5.97 -13.93 -2.58
N ILE A 119 6.36 -13.57 -3.82
CA ILE A 119 7.21 -12.40 -4.09
C ILE A 119 6.59 -11.08 -3.59
N GLN A 120 5.27 -10.95 -3.66
CA GLN A 120 4.58 -9.74 -3.20
C GLN A 120 4.69 -9.58 -1.68
N LYS A 121 4.57 -10.67 -0.93
CA LYS A 121 4.77 -10.66 0.52
C LYS A 121 6.19 -10.28 0.89
N GLU A 122 7.18 -10.81 0.18
CA GLU A 122 8.58 -10.47 0.39
C GLU A 122 8.83 -8.98 0.16
N ARG A 123 8.27 -8.43 -0.93
CA ARG A 123 8.42 -7.01 -1.27
C ARG A 123 7.79 -6.10 -0.24
N ILE A 124 6.56 -6.39 0.22
CA ILE A 124 5.89 -5.53 1.21
C ILE A 124 6.59 -5.63 2.57
N THR A 125 7.07 -6.80 2.95
CA THR A 125 7.87 -6.99 4.17
C THR A 125 9.16 -6.17 4.10
N LYS A 126 9.83 -6.17 2.96
CA LYS A 126 11.03 -5.36 2.73
C LYS A 126 10.72 -3.87 2.84
N CYS A 127 9.61 -3.41 2.27
CA CYS A 127 9.15 -2.02 2.43
C CYS A 127 8.96 -1.65 3.90
N GLN A 128 8.30 -2.51 4.68
CA GLN A 128 8.07 -2.29 6.10
C GLN A 128 9.38 -2.22 6.89
N ASN A 129 10.33 -3.10 6.59
CA ASN A 129 11.64 -3.10 7.23
C ASN A 129 12.43 -1.83 6.88
N LEU A 130 12.41 -1.41 5.63
CA LEU A 130 13.05 -0.16 5.19
C LEU A 130 12.42 1.07 5.86
N ILE A 131 11.12 1.10 6.01
CA ILE A 131 10.42 2.17 6.75
C ILE A 131 10.90 2.20 8.20
N ASN A 132 11.04 1.06 8.85
CA ASN A 132 11.57 0.99 10.22
C ASN A 132 13.02 1.54 10.30
N GLU A 133 13.83 1.25 9.30
CA GLU A 133 15.21 1.77 9.23
C GLU A 133 15.25 3.29 9.01
N LEU A 134 14.25 3.84 8.31
CA LEU A 134 14.15 5.27 8.00
C LEU A 134 13.56 6.07 9.17
N ASP A 135 12.89 5.43 10.08
CA ASP A 135 12.36 6.08 11.32
C ASP A 135 13.50 6.45 12.33
#